data_cdd4f9fc588f4b7662de2b104bf9d3a7
#
_entry.id   cdd4f9fc588f4b7662de2b104bf9d3a7
#
_cell.length_a   1.000
_cell.length_b   1.000
_cell.length_c   1.000
_cell.angle_alpha   90.00
_cell.angle_beta   90.00
_cell.angle_gamma   90.00
#
_symmetry.space_group_name_H-M   'P 1'
#
loop_
_entity.id
_entity.type
_entity.pdbx_description
1 polymer ?
#
loop_
_entity_poly.entity_id
_entity_poly.type
_entity_poly.pdbx_seq_one_letter_code
_entity_poly.pdbx_strand_id
1 'polypeptide(L)'
;MSVLEVKQLCVAYKRTPVLHGIDLPTISPGQVVALVGPNGAGKSTLLRTLAGLLPATGDIRLGSLDLLRCNRRERAAVLGFMPQTLPDGIALSVLETLLGALRGGDPLAAQGSARQKQQKASDVLEQLGILHLALRPLDGLSGGQRQMVSLAQAVIRQPRLLLLDEPTSALDLRYQNDVMSMVRQLADQGRIVVVVLHDLGLAARWADRILVLERGRLHAAGTPEQTLTPALLEQVYRVQARVERCSQGRVQIHVDGSVS
;
A
#
# COMPACT_ATOMS: atom_id res chain seq x y z
N MET A 1 -5.66 15.30 14.44
CA MET A 1 -5.05 14.65 13.26
C MET A 1 -5.49 13.19 13.22
N SER A 2 -5.80 12.63 12.06
CA SER A 2 -6.30 11.24 11.97
C SER A 2 -5.14 10.27 11.92
N VAL A 3 -4.75 9.70 13.05
CA VAL A 3 -3.75 8.61 13.13
C VAL A 3 -4.40 7.25 12.84
N LEU A 4 -3.63 6.28 12.36
CA LEU A 4 -4.05 4.89 12.23
C LEU A 4 -3.56 4.10 13.46
N GLU A 5 -4.50 3.47 14.14
CA GLU A 5 -4.26 2.56 15.26
C GLU A 5 -4.83 1.18 14.96
N VAL A 6 -4.06 0.15 15.28
CA VAL A 6 -4.46 -1.26 15.11
C VAL A 6 -4.09 -2.01 16.39
N LYS A 7 -5.09 -2.67 17.01
CA LYS A 7 -4.89 -3.39 18.27
C LYS A 7 -5.53 -4.77 18.22
N GLN A 8 -4.79 -5.78 18.67
CA GLN A 8 -5.21 -7.17 18.83
C GLN A 8 -5.93 -7.73 17.60
N LEU A 9 -5.43 -7.36 16.39
CA LEU A 9 -6.07 -7.73 15.14
C LEU A 9 -5.85 -9.21 14.83
N CYS A 10 -6.95 -9.97 14.77
CA CYS A 10 -6.94 -11.39 14.41
C CYS A 10 -7.78 -11.60 13.14
N VAL A 11 -7.27 -12.45 12.25
CA VAL A 11 -7.94 -12.82 10.99
C VAL A 11 -7.80 -14.31 10.75
N ALA A 12 -8.90 -14.94 10.31
CA ALA A 12 -8.88 -16.35 9.89
C ALA A 12 -9.59 -16.51 8.55
N TYR A 13 -9.05 -17.34 7.67
CA TYR A 13 -9.74 -17.84 6.46
C TYR A 13 -10.47 -19.13 6.81
N LYS A 14 -11.80 -19.09 6.81
CA LYS A 14 -12.65 -20.18 7.31
C LYS A 14 -12.29 -20.48 8.77
N ARG A 15 -11.51 -21.56 9.04
CA ARG A 15 -11.05 -21.96 10.37
C ARG A 15 -9.54 -21.88 10.56
N THR A 16 -8.80 -21.42 9.55
CA THR A 16 -7.34 -21.34 9.61
C THR A 16 -6.93 -19.92 10.01
N PRO A 17 -6.40 -19.70 11.22
CA PRO A 17 -5.89 -18.40 11.64
C PRO A 17 -4.69 -18.00 10.77
N VAL A 18 -4.64 -16.71 10.39
CA VAL A 18 -3.57 -16.12 9.56
C VAL A 18 -2.91 -14.93 10.24
N LEU A 19 -3.68 -14.10 10.95
CA LEU A 19 -3.14 -13.04 11.79
C LEU A 19 -3.47 -13.33 13.25
N HIS A 20 -2.49 -13.14 14.12
CA HIS A 20 -2.50 -13.61 15.50
C HIS A 20 -2.30 -12.44 16.47
N GLY A 21 -3.32 -11.60 16.68
CA GLY A 21 -3.25 -10.48 17.62
C GLY A 21 -2.20 -9.43 17.22
N ILE A 22 -2.34 -8.86 16.02
CA ILE A 22 -1.43 -7.83 15.54
C ILE A 22 -1.70 -6.52 16.26
N ASP A 23 -0.67 -5.99 16.93
CA ASP A 23 -0.62 -4.62 17.43
C ASP A 23 0.37 -3.82 16.58
N LEU A 24 -0.09 -2.75 15.95
CA LEU A 24 0.80 -1.87 15.20
C LEU A 24 1.15 -0.62 16.04
N PRO A 25 2.37 -0.09 15.93
CA PRO A 25 2.65 1.24 16.45
C PRO A 25 1.74 2.25 15.75
N THR A 26 1.33 3.28 16.47
CA THR A 26 0.51 4.36 15.90
C THR A 26 1.20 4.96 14.67
N ILE A 27 0.46 5.05 13.56
CA ILE A 27 0.95 5.61 12.31
C ILE A 27 0.33 6.99 12.12
N SER A 28 1.19 7.99 11.96
CA SER A 28 0.79 9.39 11.84
C SER A 28 0.65 9.83 10.37
N PRO A 29 -0.17 10.87 10.11
CA PRO A 29 -0.17 11.54 8.81
C PRO A 29 1.24 11.98 8.40
N GLY A 30 1.53 11.87 7.11
CA GLY A 30 2.84 12.20 6.57
C GLY A 30 3.81 11.02 6.52
N GLN A 31 3.44 9.86 7.04
CA GLN A 31 4.31 8.69 7.06
C GLN A 31 4.07 7.73 5.91
N VAL A 32 5.17 7.24 5.34
CA VAL A 32 5.22 6.04 4.50
C VAL A 32 5.69 4.88 5.36
N VAL A 33 4.84 3.87 5.52
CA VAL A 33 5.11 2.67 6.30
C VAL A 33 5.23 1.48 5.37
N ALA A 34 6.41 0.89 5.30
CA ALA A 34 6.63 -0.34 4.53
C ALA A 34 6.28 -1.57 5.36
N LEU A 35 5.41 -2.41 4.81
CA LEU A 35 5.09 -3.72 5.36
C LEU A 35 5.88 -4.78 4.62
N VAL A 36 6.85 -5.40 5.29
CA VAL A 36 7.76 -6.39 4.72
C VAL A 36 7.68 -7.72 5.47
N GLY A 37 8.31 -8.76 4.94
CA GLY A 37 8.35 -10.10 5.53
C GLY A 37 8.33 -11.18 4.45
N PRO A 38 8.61 -12.44 4.80
CA PRO A 38 8.61 -13.57 3.86
C PRO A 38 7.26 -13.78 3.16
N ASN A 39 7.27 -14.56 2.09
CA ASN A 39 6.03 -15.00 1.45
C ASN A 39 5.19 -15.82 2.44
N GLY A 40 3.88 -15.60 2.43
CA GLY A 40 2.98 -16.24 3.39
C GLY A 40 2.98 -15.63 4.80
N ALA A 41 3.75 -14.58 5.09
CA ALA A 41 3.78 -13.93 6.41
C ALA A 41 2.46 -13.25 6.83
N GLY A 42 1.51 -13.04 5.89
CA GLY A 42 0.22 -12.40 6.16
C GLY A 42 0.12 -10.93 5.73
N LYS A 43 1.10 -10.41 4.98
CA LYS A 43 1.15 -9.00 4.55
C LYS A 43 -0.11 -8.55 3.80
N SER A 44 -0.45 -9.21 2.70
CA SER A 44 -1.66 -8.89 1.91
C SER A 44 -2.94 -9.16 2.69
N THR A 45 -2.93 -10.14 3.62
CA THR A 45 -4.07 -10.37 4.53
C THR A 45 -4.26 -9.18 5.45
N LEU A 46 -3.19 -8.67 6.07
CA LEU A 46 -3.26 -7.47 6.91
C LEU A 46 -3.78 -6.27 6.09
N LEU A 47 -3.20 -6.04 4.91
CA LEU A 47 -3.59 -4.91 4.07
C LEU A 47 -5.06 -4.99 3.64
N ARG A 48 -5.54 -6.17 3.21
CA ARG A 48 -6.94 -6.40 2.84
C ARG A 48 -7.89 -6.26 4.03
N THR A 49 -7.44 -6.61 5.23
CA THR A 49 -8.22 -6.42 6.46
C THR A 49 -8.35 -4.95 6.81
N LEU A 50 -7.26 -4.18 6.73
CA LEU A 50 -7.29 -2.72 6.90
C LEU A 50 -8.22 -2.06 5.85
N ALA A 51 -8.26 -2.60 4.64
CA ALA A 51 -9.18 -2.16 3.58
C ALA A 51 -10.65 -2.59 3.84
N GLY A 52 -10.91 -3.40 4.86
CA GLY A 52 -12.24 -3.94 5.20
C GLY A 52 -12.77 -4.94 4.19
N LEU A 53 -11.88 -5.64 3.49
CA LEU A 53 -12.19 -6.69 2.52
C LEU A 53 -12.25 -8.09 3.17
N LEU A 54 -11.75 -8.22 4.41
CA LEU A 54 -11.76 -9.46 5.18
C LEU A 54 -12.36 -9.21 6.56
N PRO A 55 -13.18 -10.15 7.07
CA PRO A 55 -13.67 -10.06 8.44
C PRO A 55 -12.52 -10.26 9.43
N ALA A 56 -12.56 -9.53 10.53
CA ALA A 56 -11.54 -9.58 11.57
C ALA A 56 -12.12 -9.31 12.94
N THR A 57 -11.39 -9.66 13.98
CA THR A 57 -11.62 -9.22 15.37
C THR A 57 -10.46 -8.35 15.82
N GLY A 58 -10.69 -7.50 16.82
CA GLY A 58 -9.75 -6.49 17.30
C GLY A 58 -10.25 -5.08 17.02
N ASP A 59 -9.35 -4.12 16.99
CA ASP A 59 -9.66 -2.71 16.73
C ASP A 59 -8.81 -2.14 15.59
N ILE A 60 -9.45 -1.44 14.66
CA ILE A 60 -8.80 -0.64 13.61
C ILE A 60 -9.45 0.74 13.61
N ARG A 61 -8.68 1.78 13.95
CA ARG A 61 -9.18 3.16 14.01
C ARG A 61 -8.36 4.09 13.11
N LEU A 62 -9.05 4.92 12.36
CA LEU A 62 -8.48 6.05 11.65
C LEU A 62 -9.03 7.36 12.26
N GLY A 63 -8.30 7.93 13.20
CA GLY A 63 -8.81 8.98 14.07
C GLY A 63 -10.03 8.50 14.88
N SER A 64 -11.18 9.14 14.70
CA SER A 64 -12.44 8.73 15.37
C SER A 64 -13.20 7.62 14.64
N LEU A 65 -12.83 7.28 13.41
CA LEU A 65 -13.55 6.29 12.59
C LEU A 65 -13.07 4.86 12.90
N ASP A 66 -14.00 4.00 13.32
CA ASP A 66 -13.77 2.56 13.46
C ASP A 66 -13.90 1.88 12.10
N LEU A 67 -12.77 1.42 11.53
CA LEU A 67 -12.75 0.82 10.19
C LEU A 67 -13.34 -0.59 10.14
N LEU A 68 -13.49 -1.29 11.25
CA LEU A 68 -14.16 -2.60 11.28
C LEU A 68 -15.69 -2.45 11.28
N ARG A 69 -16.21 -1.39 11.91
CA ARG A 69 -17.66 -1.19 12.10
C ARG A 69 -18.28 -0.19 11.12
N CYS A 70 -17.47 0.68 10.51
CA CYS A 70 -17.98 1.66 9.55
C CYS A 70 -18.58 0.99 8.30
N ASN A 71 -19.56 1.65 7.71
CA ASN A 71 -20.13 1.17 6.45
C ASN A 71 -19.16 1.36 5.27
N ARG A 72 -19.48 0.71 4.15
CA ARG A 72 -18.64 0.76 2.94
C ARG A 72 -18.41 2.18 2.41
N ARG A 73 -19.42 3.05 2.55
CA ARG A 73 -19.36 4.44 2.07
C ARG A 73 -18.42 5.28 2.92
N GLU A 74 -18.53 5.21 4.25
CA GLU A 74 -17.66 5.90 5.18
C GLU A 74 -16.20 5.48 4.98
N ARG A 75 -15.95 4.18 4.83
CA ARG A 75 -14.62 3.63 4.55
C ARG A 75 -14.07 4.16 3.22
N ALA A 76 -14.88 4.11 2.16
CA ALA A 76 -14.46 4.56 0.83
C ALA A 76 -14.19 6.07 0.74
N ALA A 77 -14.71 6.88 1.66
CA ALA A 77 -14.44 8.31 1.74
C ALA A 77 -13.03 8.62 2.30
N VAL A 78 -12.45 7.72 3.09
CA VAL A 78 -11.18 7.95 3.78
C VAL A 78 -10.04 7.05 3.34
N LEU A 79 -10.35 5.95 2.65
CA LEU A 79 -9.40 4.89 2.32
C LEU A 79 -9.33 4.65 0.80
N GLY A 80 -8.10 4.58 0.28
CA GLY A 80 -7.76 4.08 -1.05
C GLY A 80 -7.01 2.75 -0.92
N PHE A 81 -7.41 1.78 -1.74
CA PHE A 81 -6.75 0.48 -1.77
C PHE A 81 -6.34 0.12 -3.19
N MET A 82 -5.07 -0.21 -3.36
CA MET A 82 -4.51 -0.77 -4.58
C MET A 82 -4.23 -2.26 -4.37
N PRO A 83 -4.96 -3.17 -5.01
CA PRO A 83 -4.67 -4.59 -4.97
C PRO A 83 -3.43 -4.93 -5.81
N GLN A 84 -2.81 -6.07 -5.54
CA GLN A 84 -1.65 -6.58 -6.28
C GLN A 84 -1.95 -6.76 -7.77
N THR A 85 -3.17 -7.20 -8.11
CA THR A 85 -3.62 -7.37 -9.50
C THR A 85 -5.00 -6.76 -9.71
N LEU A 86 -5.21 -6.10 -10.84
CA LEU A 86 -6.54 -5.72 -11.28
C LEU A 86 -7.26 -6.94 -11.85
N PRO A 87 -8.60 -7.02 -11.71
CA PRO A 87 -9.39 -8.06 -12.38
C PRO A 87 -9.20 -8.02 -13.90
N ASP A 88 -9.13 -9.19 -14.51
CA ASP A 88 -9.09 -9.34 -15.96
C ASP A 88 -10.50 -9.28 -16.58
N GLY A 89 -10.56 -9.08 -17.91
CA GLY A 89 -11.83 -9.10 -18.66
C GLY A 89 -12.69 -7.84 -18.50
N ILE A 90 -12.10 -6.72 -18.13
CA ILE A 90 -12.83 -5.45 -18.00
C ILE A 90 -12.66 -4.65 -19.30
N ALA A 91 -13.72 -4.63 -20.14
CA ALA A 91 -13.76 -3.89 -21.40
C ALA A 91 -14.00 -2.37 -21.21
N LEU A 92 -13.38 -1.77 -20.19
CA LEU A 92 -13.43 -0.32 -19.93
C LEU A 92 -12.11 0.32 -20.32
N SER A 93 -12.18 1.56 -20.78
CA SER A 93 -11.00 2.41 -20.93
C SER A 93 -10.45 2.81 -19.55
N VAL A 94 -9.18 3.22 -19.53
CA VAL A 94 -8.53 3.77 -18.33
C VAL A 94 -9.35 4.91 -17.73
N LEU A 95 -9.80 5.85 -18.54
CA LEU A 95 -10.61 6.99 -18.10
C LEU A 95 -11.94 6.56 -17.50
N GLU A 96 -12.68 5.66 -18.16
CA GLU A 96 -13.95 5.12 -17.62
C GLU A 96 -13.75 4.41 -16.29
N THR A 97 -12.65 3.69 -16.14
CA THR A 97 -12.26 3.01 -14.91
C THR A 97 -12.05 4.00 -13.76
N LEU A 98 -11.36 5.10 -14.01
CA LEU A 98 -11.17 6.17 -13.01
C LEU A 98 -12.48 6.90 -12.70
N LEU A 99 -13.30 7.17 -13.70
CA LEU A 99 -14.63 7.77 -13.50
C LEU A 99 -15.55 6.84 -12.68
N GLY A 100 -15.46 5.52 -12.90
CA GLY A 100 -16.11 4.51 -12.08
C GLY A 100 -15.63 4.52 -10.63
N ALA A 101 -14.33 4.63 -10.43
CA ALA A 101 -13.74 4.75 -9.10
C ALA A 101 -14.23 6.00 -8.35
N LEU A 102 -14.43 7.12 -9.00
CA LEU A 102 -15.02 8.33 -8.40
C LEU A 102 -16.48 8.13 -7.97
N ARG A 103 -17.28 7.32 -8.71
CA ARG A 103 -18.70 7.10 -8.41
C ARG A 103 -18.94 6.15 -7.25
N GLY A 104 -18.07 5.19 -7.04
CA GLY A 104 -18.26 4.04 -6.11
C GLY A 104 -18.15 4.35 -4.61
N GLY A 105 -18.21 5.60 -4.16
CA GLY A 105 -18.05 5.98 -2.75
C GLY A 105 -19.14 6.91 -2.25
N ASP A 106 -18.79 8.14 -1.93
CA ASP A 106 -19.69 9.15 -1.43
C ASP A 106 -20.38 9.89 -2.59
N PRO A 107 -21.73 9.98 -2.62
CA PRO A 107 -22.44 10.87 -3.54
C PRO A 107 -22.01 12.34 -3.41
N LEU A 108 -21.54 12.78 -2.22
CA LEU A 108 -20.99 14.12 -2.02
C LEU A 108 -19.61 14.25 -2.68
N ALA A 109 -18.75 13.23 -2.61
CA ALA A 109 -17.48 13.18 -3.36
C ALA A 109 -17.70 12.98 -4.86
N ALA A 110 -18.87 12.44 -5.25
CA ALA A 110 -19.34 12.39 -6.61
C ALA A 110 -20.00 13.70 -7.08
N GLN A 111 -20.07 14.74 -6.24
CA GLN A 111 -20.53 16.07 -6.63
C GLN A 111 -19.56 16.68 -7.65
N GLY A 112 -20.11 17.40 -8.59
CA GLY A 112 -19.41 18.01 -9.70
C GLY A 112 -19.96 17.58 -11.05
N SER A 113 -19.82 18.46 -12.02
CA SER A 113 -20.21 18.19 -13.41
C SER A 113 -19.40 17.03 -13.99
N ALA A 114 -19.90 16.41 -15.05
CA ALA A 114 -19.15 15.39 -15.79
C ALA A 114 -17.76 15.90 -16.21
N ARG A 115 -17.68 17.18 -16.60
CA ARG A 115 -16.42 17.84 -16.98
C ARG A 115 -15.43 17.92 -15.82
N GLN A 116 -15.88 18.27 -14.61
CA GLN A 116 -14.99 18.33 -13.42
C GLN A 116 -14.44 16.95 -13.04
N LYS A 117 -15.27 15.90 -13.12
CA LYS A 117 -14.82 14.53 -12.87
C LYS A 117 -13.81 14.06 -13.91
N GLN A 118 -14.05 14.39 -15.18
CA GLN A 118 -13.12 14.08 -16.26
C GLN A 118 -11.78 14.81 -16.07
N GLN A 119 -11.83 16.10 -15.71
CA GLN A 119 -10.63 16.87 -15.42
C GLN A 119 -9.83 16.24 -14.29
N LYS A 120 -10.49 15.91 -13.15
CA LYS A 120 -9.84 15.26 -12.02
C LYS A 120 -9.19 13.92 -12.40
N ALA A 121 -9.83 13.14 -13.26
CA ALA A 121 -9.25 11.89 -13.76
C ALA A 121 -8.03 12.16 -14.64
N SER A 122 -8.11 13.14 -15.54
CA SER A 122 -6.98 13.53 -16.38
C SER A 122 -5.80 14.05 -15.59
N ASP A 123 -6.03 14.88 -14.56
CA ASP A 123 -4.99 15.42 -13.67
C ASP A 123 -4.22 14.29 -12.95
N VAL A 124 -4.93 13.27 -12.47
CA VAL A 124 -4.29 12.11 -11.83
C VAL A 124 -3.49 11.28 -12.83
N LEU A 125 -4.02 11.07 -14.04
CA LEU A 125 -3.29 10.35 -15.10
C LEU A 125 -2.04 11.11 -15.57
N GLU A 126 -2.11 12.43 -15.61
CA GLU A 126 -0.98 13.30 -15.95
C GLU A 126 0.10 13.25 -14.86
N GLN A 127 -0.28 13.37 -13.58
CA GLN A 127 0.64 13.24 -12.45
C GLN A 127 1.38 11.89 -12.45
N LEU A 128 0.73 10.82 -12.90
CA LEU A 128 1.32 9.48 -13.06
C LEU A 128 2.07 9.29 -14.38
N GLY A 129 2.08 10.28 -15.28
CA GLY A 129 2.71 10.17 -16.59
C GLY A 129 2.02 9.20 -17.57
N ILE A 130 0.76 8.83 -17.30
CA ILE A 130 -0.01 7.85 -18.07
C ILE A 130 -1.24 8.42 -18.76
N LEU A 131 -1.32 9.76 -18.92
CA LEU A 131 -2.46 10.41 -19.59
C LEU A 131 -2.65 9.89 -21.04
N HIS A 132 -1.56 9.55 -21.72
CA HIS A 132 -1.58 8.96 -23.06
C HIS A 132 -2.31 7.60 -23.14
N LEU A 133 -2.58 6.96 -22.01
CA LEU A 133 -3.33 5.70 -21.92
C LEU A 133 -4.83 5.92 -21.67
N ALA A 134 -5.30 7.16 -21.45
CA ALA A 134 -6.65 7.47 -20.98
C ALA A 134 -7.77 6.77 -21.76
N LEU A 135 -7.65 6.69 -23.09
CA LEU A 135 -8.65 6.10 -23.97
C LEU A 135 -8.37 4.62 -24.32
N ARG A 136 -7.25 4.05 -23.82
CA ARG A 136 -6.93 2.65 -24.09
C ARG A 136 -7.76 1.71 -23.22
N PRO A 137 -8.21 0.57 -23.74
CA PRO A 137 -8.87 -0.46 -22.95
C PRO A 137 -7.87 -1.09 -21.96
N LEU A 138 -8.34 -1.46 -20.76
CA LEU A 138 -7.51 -2.09 -19.72
C LEU A 138 -6.83 -3.37 -20.20
N ASP A 139 -7.53 -4.17 -20.99
CA ASP A 139 -7.02 -5.45 -21.49
C ASP A 139 -5.84 -5.30 -22.46
N GLY A 140 -5.69 -4.15 -23.08
CA GLY A 140 -4.60 -3.82 -23.99
C GLY A 140 -3.35 -3.24 -23.29
N LEU A 141 -3.32 -3.16 -21.96
CA LEU A 141 -2.22 -2.58 -21.19
C LEU A 141 -1.20 -3.65 -20.77
N SER A 142 0.08 -3.27 -20.74
CA SER A 142 1.11 -4.09 -20.08
C SER A 142 0.86 -4.21 -18.58
N GLY A 143 1.47 -5.21 -17.92
CA GLY A 143 1.35 -5.38 -16.46
C GLY A 143 1.71 -4.13 -15.67
N GLY A 144 2.81 -3.46 -16.02
CA GLY A 144 3.22 -2.19 -15.41
C GLY A 144 2.22 -1.05 -15.64
N GLN A 145 1.68 -0.93 -16.86
CA GLN A 145 0.65 0.07 -17.15
C GLN A 145 -0.63 -0.18 -16.35
N ARG A 146 -1.06 -1.44 -16.21
CA ARG A 146 -2.20 -1.82 -15.35
C ARG A 146 -1.95 -1.45 -13.90
N GLN A 147 -0.73 -1.62 -13.42
CA GLN A 147 -0.35 -1.27 -12.05
C GLN A 147 -0.42 0.24 -11.81
N MET A 148 0.04 1.06 -12.77
CA MET A 148 -0.11 2.51 -12.72
C MET A 148 -1.58 2.96 -12.73
N VAL A 149 -2.44 2.30 -13.51
CA VAL A 149 -3.89 2.56 -13.50
C VAL A 149 -4.52 2.17 -12.15
N SER A 150 -4.11 1.05 -11.57
CA SER A 150 -4.56 0.63 -10.23
C SER A 150 -4.19 1.66 -9.15
N LEU A 151 -2.98 2.20 -9.21
CA LEU A 151 -2.56 3.30 -8.34
C LEU A 151 -3.42 4.55 -8.56
N ALA A 152 -3.67 4.92 -9.82
CA ALA A 152 -4.55 6.04 -10.16
C ALA A 152 -5.94 5.89 -9.55
N GLN A 153 -6.53 4.68 -9.60
CA GLN A 153 -7.82 4.38 -8.96
C GLN A 153 -7.77 4.54 -7.44
N ALA A 154 -6.68 4.12 -6.81
CA ALA A 154 -6.54 4.20 -5.35
C ALA A 154 -6.43 5.65 -4.87
N VAL A 155 -5.78 6.54 -5.65
CA VAL A 155 -5.49 7.92 -5.24
C VAL A 155 -6.52 8.94 -5.69
N ILE A 156 -7.35 8.65 -6.70
CA ILE A 156 -8.22 9.63 -7.36
C ILE A 156 -9.22 10.32 -6.41
N ARG A 157 -9.59 9.67 -5.31
CA ARG A 157 -10.47 10.23 -4.28
C ARG A 157 -9.74 11.03 -3.22
N GLN A 158 -8.42 11.13 -3.29
CA GLN A 158 -7.58 11.78 -2.32
C GLN A 158 -7.79 11.22 -0.89
N PRO A 159 -7.64 9.90 -0.69
CA PRO A 159 -7.90 9.26 0.60
C PRO A 159 -6.93 9.77 1.67
N ARG A 160 -7.33 9.67 2.95
CA ARG A 160 -6.46 9.95 4.10
C ARG A 160 -5.52 8.77 4.41
N LEU A 161 -5.98 7.56 4.15
CA LEU A 161 -5.22 6.31 4.28
C LEU A 161 -5.12 5.64 2.90
N LEU A 162 -3.89 5.41 2.45
CA LEU A 162 -3.59 4.72 1.21
C LEU A 162 -2.92 3.38 1.52
N LEU A 163 -3.49 2.31 1.02
CA LEU A 163 -3.01 0.94 1.19
C LEU A 163 -2.61 0.39 -0.16
N LEU A 164 -1.32 0.04 -0.32
CA LEU A 164 -0.74 -0.39 -1.60
C LEU A 164 -0.17 -1.80 -1.46
N ASP A 165 -0.74 -2.76 -2.19
CA ASP A 165 -0.28 -4.16 -2.20
C ASP A 165 0.67 -4.39 -3.37
N GLU A 166 1.99 -4.34 -3.12
CA GLU A 166 3.08 -4.55 -4.08
C GLU A 166 3.03 -3.61 -5.32
N PRO A 167 2.99 -2.29 -5.13
CA PRO A 167 2.79 -1.34 -6.24
C PRO A 167 3.96 -1.31 -7.24
N THR A 168 5.07 -1.97 -6.95
CA THR A 168 6.31 -1.94 -7.75
C THR A 168 6.71 -3.28 -8.36
N SER A 169 5.96 -4.36 -8.10
CA SER A 169 6.39 -5.74 -8.43
C SER A 169 6.53 -6.03 -9.94
N ALA A 170 5.80 -5.32 -10.80
CA ALA A 170 5.82 -5.52 -12.27
C ALA A 170 6.47 -4.34 -13.02
N LEU A 171 7.22 -3.48 -12.32
CA LEU A 171 7.77 -2.25 -12.86
C LEU A 171 9.30 -2.34 -13.02
N ASP A 172 9.83 -1.71 -14.06
CA ASP A 172 11.26 -1.44 -14.17
C ASP A 172 11.72 -0.36 -13.16
N LEU A 173 13.04 -0.20 -13.00
CA LEU A 173 13.64 0.70 -12.02
C LEU A 173 13.15 2.15 -12.13
N ARG A 174 12.90 2.64 -13.35
CA ARG A 174 12.40 3.99 -13.57
C ARG A 174 10.99 4.13 -13.01
N TYR A 175 10.08 3.26 -13.44
CA TYR A 175 8.70 3.29 -12.97
C TYR A 175 8.56 3.00 -11.48
N GLN A 176 9.41 2.11 -10.91
CA GLN A 176 9.46 1.91 -9.46
C GLN A 176 9.78 3.21 -8.72
N ASN A 177 10.78 3.96 -9.21
CA ASN A 177 11.16 5.24 -8.63
C ASN A 177 10.04 6.27 -8.77
N ASP A 178 9.37 6.33 -9.92
CA ASP A 178 8.27 7.28 -10.17
C ASP A 178 7.07 6.99 -9.24
N VAL A 179 6.69 5.72 -9.08
CA VAL A 179 5.65 5.29 -8.13
C VAL A 179 6.00 5.66 -6.71
N MET A 180 7.23 5.36 -6.26
CA MET A 180 7.61 5.63 -4.87
C MET A 180 7.79 7.13 -4.60
N SER A 181 8.21 7.91 -5.59
CA SER A 181 8.24 9.37 -5.51
C SER A 181 6.83 9.94 -5.32
N MET A 182 5.84 9.43 -6.06
CA MET A 182 4.45 9.82 -5.87
C MET A 182 3.93 9.39 -4.49
N VAL A 183 4.22 8.18 -4.05
CA VAL A 183 3.88 7.70 -2.70
C VAL A 183 4.42 8.68 -1.64
N ARG A 184 5.67 9.13 -1.78
CA ARG A 184 6.26 10.12 -0.87
C ARG A 184 5.53 11.46 -0.93
N GLN A 185 5.28 11.99 -2.12
CA GLN A 185 4.53 13.24 -2.29
C GLN A 185 3.13 13.18 -1.65
N LEU A 186 2.43 12.05 -1.80
CA LEU A 186 1.12 11.83 -1.18
C LEU A 186 1.21 11.84 0.35
N ALA A 187 2.24 11.23 0.91
CA ALA A 187 2.49 11.26 2.35
C ALA A 187 2.82 12.68 2.81
N ASP A 188 3.71 13.41 2.12
CA ASP A 188 4.09 14.79 2.43
C ASP A 188 2.87 15.74 2.42
N GLN A 189 1.82 15.42 1.67
CA GLN A 189 0.53 16.10 1.71
C GLN A 189 -0.34 15.73 2.93
N GLY A 190 0.21 15.00 3.92
CA GLY A 190 -0.46 14.63 5.15
C GLY A 190 -1.28 13.34 5.08
N ARG A 191 -1.06 12.48 4.08
CA ARG A 191 -1.71 11.16 4.02
C ARG A 191 -0.88 10.12 4.79
N ILE A 192 -1.55 9.10 5.30
CA ILE A 192 -0.91 7.89 5.79
C ILE A 192 -0.79 6.92 4.61
N VAL A 193 0.40 6.39 4.36
CA VAL A 193 0.60 5.37 3.33
C VAL A 193 1.18 4.11 3.96
N VAL A 194 0.49 2.97 3.76
CA VAL A 194 1.00 1.65 4.10
C VAL A 194 1.22 0.89 2.80
N VAL A 195 2.45 0.48 2.55
CA VAL A 195 2.85 -0.16 1.30
C VAL A 195 3.52 -1.50 1.56
N VAL A 196 3.04 -2.56 0.91
CA VAL A 196 3.72 -3.87 0.90
C VAL A 196 4.85 -3.81 -0.12
N LEU A 197 6.05 -4.13 0.32
CA LEU A 197 7.23 -4.19 -0.52
C LEU A 197 7.98 -5.52 -0.30
N HIS A 198 8.50 -6.11 -1.39
CA HIS A 198 9.40 -7.27 -1.33
C HIS A 198 10.86 -6.85 -1.30
N ASP A 199 11.19 -5.75 -1.96
CA ASP A 199 12.55 -5.19 -1.99
C ASP A 199 12.81 -4.39 -0.70
N LEU A 200 13.69 -4.94 0.16
CA LEU A 200 14.08 -4.31 1.40
C LEU A 200 14.92 -3.05 1.19
N GLY A 201 15.69 -2.97 0.10
CA GLY A 201 16.44 -1.78 -0.28
C GLY A 201 15.49 -0.64 -0.67
N LEU A 202 14.42 -0.97 -1.42
CA LEU A 202 13.37 0.00 -1.76
C LEU A 202 12.64 0.46 -0.50
N ALA A 203 12.30 -0.48 0.41
CA ALA A 203 11.69 -0.15 1.70
C ALA A 203 12.60 0.76 2.55
N ALA A 204 13.89 0.45 2.65
CA ALA A 204 14.86 1.25 3.39
C ALA A 204 15.03 2.67 2.82
N ARG A 205 14.88 2.81 1.49
CA ARG A 205 15.02 4.10 0.82
C ARG A 205 13.84 5.04 1.00
N TRP A 206 12.61 4.49 1.03
CA TRP A 206 11.40 5.29 0.89
C TRP A 206 10.51 5.34 2.13
N ALA A 207 10.64 4.37 3.04
CA ALA A 207 9.78 4.31 4.22
C ALA A 207 10.36 5.07 5.41
N ASP A 208 9.48 5.76 6.14
CA ASP A 208 9.79 6.34 7.45
C ASP A 208 9.84 5.26 8.53
N ARG A 209 9.03 4.20 8.35
CA ARG A 209 8.97 3.04 9.24
C ARG A 209 8.82 1.75 8.46
N ILE A 210 9.41 0.70 9.00
CA ILE A 210 9.29 -0.67 8.50
C ILE A 210 8.56 -1.51 9.55
N LEU A 211 7.54 -2.25 9.11
CA LEU A 211 6.84 -3.27 9.88
C LEU A 211 7.22 -4.63 9.28
N VAL A 212 7.82 -5.48 10.07
CA VAL A 212 8.21 -6.83 9.65
C VAL A 212 7.18 -7.82 10.16
N LEU A 213 6.47 -8.48 9.24
CA LEU A 213 5.59 -9.60 9.56
C LEU A 213 6.31 -10.93 9.37
N GLU A 214 6.12 -11.83 10.34
CA GLU A 214 6.49 -13.23 10.25
C GLU A 214 5.36 -14.10 10.80
N ARG A 215 4.92 -15.10 10.02
CA ARG A 215 3.91 -16.09 10.43
C ARG A 215 2.67 -15.47 11.10
N GLY A 216 2.14 -14.41 10.52
CA GLY A 216 0.94 -13.72 11.00
C GLY A 216 1.12 -12.91 12.28
N ARG A 217 2.36 -12.61 12.69
CA ARG A 217 2.68 -11.76 13.85
C ARG A 217 3.57 -10.59 13.44
N LEU A 218 3.46 -9.48 14.16
CA LEU A 218 4.42 -8.40 14.04
C LEU A 218 5.72 -8.83 14.74
N HIS A 219 6.78 -9.03 13.97
CA HIS A 219 8.08 -9.44 14.48
C HIS A 219 8.93 -8.25 14.93
N ALA A 220 8.95 -7.17 14.12
CA ALA A 220 9.66 -5.94 14.42
C ALA A 220 8.97 -4.72 13.80
N ALA A 221 9.16 -3.55 14.41
CA ALA A 221 8.69 -2.26 13.91
C ALA A 221 9.65 -1.14 14.33
N GLY A 222 10.03 -0.27 13.39
CA GLY A 222 10.96 0.85 13.66
C GLY A 222 11.33 1.60 12.40
N THR A 223 12.36 2.46 12.50
CA THR A 223 12.99 3.05 11.31
C THR A 223 13.73 1.97 10.51
N PRO A 224 14.08 2.21 9.24
CA PRO A 224 14.89 1.26 8.47
C PRO A 224 16.16 0.81 9.20
N GLU A 225 16.88 1.73 9.85
CA GLU A 225 18.11 1.44 10.58
C GLU A 225 17.88 0.58 11.83
N GLN A 226 16.77 0.80 12.53
CA GLN A 226 16.43 0.03 13.72
C GLN A 226 15.95 -1.38 13.39
N THR A 227 15.33 -1.52 12.23
CA THR A 227 14.61 -2.75 11.87
C THR A 227 15.45 -3.67 11.00
N LEU A 228 16.12 -3.15 9.98
CA LEU A 228 16.91 -3.95 9.03
C LEU A 228 18.31 -4.19 9.61
N THR A 229 18.45 -5.25 10.41
CA THR A 229 19.71 -5.68 11.03
C THR A 229 20.12 -7.06 10.49
N PRO A 230 21.43 -7.40 10.51
CA PRO A 230 21.89 -8.74 10.13
C PRO A 230 21.15 -9.84 10.91
N ALA A 231 20.94 -9.65 12.22
CA ALA A 231 20.24 -10.62 13.06
C ALA A 231 18.77 -10.82 12.64
N LEU A 232 18.05 -9.73 12.30
CA LEU A 232 16.67 -9.84 11.79
C LEU A 232 16.63 -10.56 10.44
N LEU A 233 17.57 -10.24 9.54
CA LEU A 233 17.63 -10.87 8.21
C LEU A 233 17.90 -12.37 8.32
N GLU A 234 18.79 -12.78 9.22
CA GLU A 234 19.03 -14.18 9.51
C GLU A 234 17.79 -14.86 10.09
N GLN A 235 17.18 -14.26 11.11
CA GLN A 235 16.05 -14.84 11.82
C GLN A 235 14.79 -14.97 10.93
N VAL A 236 14.44 -13.91 10.22
CA VAL A 236 13.16 -13.81 9.49
C VAL A 236 13.28 -14.30 8.04
N TYR A 237 14.38 -13.95 7.36
CA TYR A 237 14.58 -14.26 5.94
C TYR A 237 15.49 -15.45 5.69
N ARG A 238 16.15 -15.98 6.76
CA ARG A 238 17.08 -17.11 6.67
C ARG A 238 18.26 -16.85 5.73
N VAL A 239 18.81 -15.64 5.79
CA VAL A 239 19.96 -15.24 5.01
C VAL A 239 21.04 -14.65 5.89
N GLN A 240 22.30 -14.93 5.57
CA GLN A 240 23.44 -14.18 6.07
C GLN A 240 23.56 -12.91 5.25
N ALA A 241 23.58 -11.76 5.93
CA ALA A 241 23.63 -10.49 5.23
C ALA A 241 24.41 -9.46 6.04
N ARG A 242 25.07 -8.55 5.32
CA ARG A 242 25.65 -7.33 5.88
C ARG A 242 24.71 -6.18 5.65
N VAL A 243 24.61 -5.32 6.64
CA VAL A 243 23.81 -4.09 6.57
C VAL A 243 24.77 -2.91 6.73
N GLU A 244 24.89 -2.13 5.69
CA GLU A 244 25.85 -1.04 5.58
C GLU A 244 25.13 0.27 5.25
N ARG A 245 25.83 1.40 5.30
CA ARG A 245 25.32 2.69 4.80
C ARG A 245 26.04 3.04 3.51
N CYS A 246 25.26 3.37 2.47
CA CYS A 246 25.83 3.89 1.23
C CYS A 246 26.39 5.30 1.42
N SER A 247 27.06 5.85 0.40
CA SER A 247 27.62 7.21 0.39
C SER A 247 26.59 8.32 0.66
N GLN A 248 25.29 8.03 0.52
CA GLN A 248 24.19 8.94 0.85
C GLN A 248 23.61 8.69 2.25
N GLY A 249 24.25 7.85 3.08
CA GLY A 249 23.85 7.54 4.44
C GLY A 249 22.65 6.57 4.56
N ARG A 250 22.14 6.01 3.44
CA ARG A 250 20.98 5.12 3.43
C ARG A 250 21.41 3.68 3.69
N VAL A 251 20.51 2.91 4.32
CA VAL A 251 20.69 1.48 4.58
C VAL A 251 20.77 0.71 3.26
N GLN A 252 21.79 -0.13 3.12
CA GLN A 252 21.96 -1.12 2.05
C GLN A 252 22.13 -2.51 2.65
N ILE A 253 21.58 -3.51 1.97
CA ILE A 253 21.62 -4.91 2.39
C ILE A 253 22.37 -5.70 1.34
N HIS A 254 23.42 -6.41 1.77
CA HIS A 254 24.20 -7.31 0.95
C HIS A 254 24.01 -8.72 1.47
N VAL A 255 23.33 -9.58 0.67
CA VAL A 255 23.12 -10.98 1.01
C VAL A 255 24.37 -11.77 0.61
N ASP A 256 24.98 -12.44 1.58
CA ASP A 256 26.22 -13.21 1.39
C ASP A 256 25.93 -14.72 1.26
N GLY A 257 24.79 -15.21 1.75
CA GLY A 257 24.40 -16.62 1.66
C GLY A 257 23.07 -16.92 2.34
N SER A 258 22.64 -18.19 2.26
CA SER A 258 21.47 -18.71 2.94
C SER A 258 21.86 -19.40 4.24
N VAL A 259 21.01 -19.29 5.28
CA VAL A 259 21.14 -20.04 6.52
C VAL A 259 20.29 -21.31 6.42
N SER A 260 20.90 -22.44 6.72
CA SER A 260 20.25 -23.77 6.69
C SER A 260 19.19 -23.92 7.75
#